data_ee852d54a73db031f432b34d80947e44
#
_entry.id   ee852d54a73db031f432b34d80947e44
#
_cell.length_a   1.000
_cell.length_b   1.000
_cell.length_c   1.000
_cell.angle_alpha   90.00
_cell.angle_beta   90.00
_cell.angle_gamma   90.00
#
_symmetry.space_group_name_H-M   'P 1'
#
loop_
_entity.id
_entity.type
_entity.pdbx_description
1 polymer ?
#
loop_
_entity_poly.entity_id
_entity_poly.type
_entity_poly.pdbx_seq_one_letter_code
_entity_poly.pdbx_strand_id
1 'polypeptide(L)'
;QIAELAPELGKYTERVHPVALDSLYDYDPVWQRCVDLKIPVACHTAARGGGGRHSSPSNFVFNHLGGFSTAGDYFCRAIFMDGVTRRFPTLNFAFLEGGVGWAVQLYNDLFEHWEKRNLDFMNNNLDPAKLNTDLIREMALKYGDGILTGDALIGETKTNRMGGILN
;
A
#
# COMPACT_ATOMS: atom_id res chain seq x y z
N GLN A 1 -12.60 9.64 4.61
CA GLN A 1 -12.66 10.86 3.76
C GLN A 1 -13.80 10.78 2.73
N ILE A 2 -13.88 9.74 1.85
CA ILE A 2 -14.99 9.65 0.87
C ILE A 2 -16.34 9.55 1.57
N ALA A 3 -16.45 8.72 2.61
CA ALA A 3 -17.68 8.58 3.39
C ALA A 3 -18.07 9.84 4.19
N GLU A 4 -17.09 10.70 4.49
CA GLU A 4 -17.31 11.99 5.16
C GLU A 4 -17.73 13.08 4.17
N LEU A 5 -17.11 13.08 2.98
CA LEU A 5 -17.35 14.09 1.94
C LEU A 5 -18.55 13.76 1.06
N ALA A 6 -18.86 12.49 0.88
CA ALA A 6 -19.95 11.97 0.07
C ALA A 6 -20.54 10.70 0.71
N PRO A 7 -21.36 10.83 1.79
CA PRO A 7 -21.90 9.69 2.53
C PRO A 7 -22.69 8.72 1.65
N GLU A 8 -23.33 9.21 0.62
CA GLU A 8 -24.09 8.42 -0.36
C GLU A 8 -23.21 7.48 -1.18
N LEU A 9 -21.92 7.84 -1.38
CA LEU A 9 -20.92 7.00 -2.09
C LEU A 9 -20.21 6.04 -1.14
N GLY A 10 -20.15 6.35 0.14
CA GLY A 10 -19.45 5.55 1.15
C GLY A 10 -19.95 4.11 1.23
N LYS A 11 -21.22 3.88 0.96
CA LYS A 11 -21.84 2.54 0.94
C LYS A 11 -21.40 1.66 -0.25
N TYR A 12 -20.80 2.25 -1.30
CA TYR A 12 -20.31 1.56 -2.48
C TYR A 12 -18.79 1.42 -2.51
N THR A 13 -18.10 1.96 -1.50
CA THR A 13 -16.64 1.91 -1.43
C THR A 13 -16.21 1.08 -0.23
N GLU A 14 -15.33 0.12 -0.49
CA GLU A 14 -14.66 -0.65 0.56
C GLU A 14 -13.18 -0.29 0.55
N ARG A 15 -12.61 -0.07 1.72
CA ARG A 15 -11.18 0.08 1.91
C ARG A 15 -10.72 -0.94 2.95
N VAL A 16 -9.70 -1.70 2.58
CA VAL A 16 -8.97 -2.50 3.58
C VAL A 16 -8.18 -1.52 4.45
N HIS A 17 -8.46 -1.55 5.75
CA HIS A 17 -7.75 -0.73 6.71
C HIS A 17 -6.45 -1.44 7.09
N PRO A 18 -5.28 -0.84 6.84
CA PRO A 18 -4.03 -1.37 7.37
C PRO A 18 -4.02 -1.16 8.89
N VAL A 19 -3.79 -2.23 9.63
CA VAL A 19 -3.84 -2.21 11.10
C VAL A 19 -2.66 -1.50 11.77
N ALA A 20 -1.84 -0.82 11.01
CA ALA A 20 -0.71 -0.04 11.49
C ALA A 20 -0.54 1.20 10.62
N LEU A 21 0.01 1.03 9.42
CA LEU A 21 0.33 2.11 8.49
C LEU A 21 -0.91 2.93 8.11
N ASP A 22 -0.82 4.26 8.22
CA ASP A 22 -1.87 5.23 7.88
C ASP A 22 -3.21 4.98 8.60
N SER A 23 -3.19 4.32 9.75
CA SER A 23 -4.37 4.13 10.56
C SER A 23 -4.75 5.42 11.29
N LEU A 24 -6.07 5.66 11.42
CA LEU A 24 -6.59 6.68 12.33
C LEU A 24 -6.55 6.24 13.79
N TYR A 25 -6.26 4.96 14.05
CA TYR A 25 -6.21 4.38 15.38
C TYR A 25 -4.77 4.07 15.78
N ASP A 26 -4.46 4.31 17.04
CA ASP A 26 -3.21 3.85 17.65
C ASP A 26 -3.36 2.37 18.03
N TYR A 27 -2.57 1.52 17.39
CA TYR A 27 -2.54 0.08 17.68
C TYR A 27 -1.43 -0.32 18.67
N ASP A 28 -0.56 0.58 19.07
CA ASP A 28 0.54 0.26 19.99
C ASP A 28 0.08 -0.34 21.32
N PRO A 29 -1.06 0.07 21.93
CA PRO A 29 -1.60 -0.61 23.10
C PRO A 29 -1.95 -2.07 22.88
N VAL A 30 -2.41 -2.43 21.65
CA VAL A 30 -2.71 -3.82 21.29
C VAL A 30 -1.43 -4.63 21.17
N TRP A 31 -0.42 -4.06 20.49
CA TRP A 31 0.88 -4.71 20.35
C TRP A 31 1.54 -4.93 21.71
N GLN A 32 1.53 -3.92 22.57
CA GLN A 32 2.06 -4.03 23.93
C GLN A 32 1.33 -5.11 24.72
N ARG A 33 0.02 -5.20 24.59
CA ARG A 33 -0.75 -6.23 25.30
C ARG A 33 -0.39 -7.64 24.85
N CYS A 34 -0.13 -7.83 23.55
CA CYS A 34 0.34 -9.12 23.03
C CYS A 34 1.73 -9.47 23.58
N VAL A 35 2.62 -8.50 23.68
CA VAL A 35 3.94 -8.69 24.32
C VAL A 35 3.79 -9.10 25.78
N ASP A 36 2.97 -8.38 26.57
CA ASP A 36 2.76 -8.65 28.00
C ASP A 36 2.20 -10.06 28.23
N LEU A 37 1.29 -10.49 27.37
CA LEU A 37 0.69 -11.81 27.44
C LEU A 37 1.54 -12.92 26.81
N LYS A 38 2.64 -12.57 26.15
CA LYS A 38 3.53 -13.49 25.41
C LYS A 38 2.78 -14.30 24.36
N ILE A 39 1.85 -13.66 23.65
CA ILE A 39 1.07 -14.28 22.58
C ILE A 39 1.49 -13.68 21.24
N PRO A 40 1.62 -14.50 20.19
CA PRO A 40 1.85 -14.01 18.84
C PRO A 40 0.58 -13.37 18.24
N VAL A 41 0.78 -12.48 17.30
CA VAL A 41 -0.31 -11.95 16.47
C VAL A 41 -0.42 -12.79 15.21
N ALA A 42 -1.58 -13.38 14.96
CA ALA A 42 -1.80 -14.20 13.77
C ALA A 42 -2.58 -13.42 12.70
N CYS A 43 -2.03 -13.40 11.49
CA CYS A 43 -2.74 -12.98 10.29
C CYS A 43 -3.26 -14.22 9.56
N HIS A 44 -4.57 -14.32 9.46
CA HIS A 44 -5.24 -15.33 8.64
C HIS A 44 -5.67 -14.70 7.32
N THR A 45 -6.86 -14.94 6.80
CA THR A 45 -7.31 -14.17 5.64
C THR A 45 -7.77 -12.79 6.08
N ALA A 46 -7.35 -11.76 5.38
CA ALA A 46 -8.13 -10.54 5.37
C ALA A 46 -9.36 -10.84 4.51
N ALA A 47 -10.49 -11.04 5.17
CA ALA A 47 -11.74 -11.27 4.51
C ALA A 47 -11.89 -10.29 3.34
N ARG A 48 -11.97 -10.78 2.12
CA ARG A 48 -12.22 -10.01 0.89
C ARG A 48 -11.24 -8.90 0.53
N GLY A 49 -10.07 -8.83 1.16
CA GLY A 49 -9.08 -7.75 0.93
C GLY A 49 -8.42 -7.73 -0.45
N GLY A 50 -8.77 -8.65 -1.31
CA GLY A 50 -8.37 -8.64 -2.71
C GLY A 50 -9.21 -7.71 -3.59
N GLY A 51 -10.08 -6.90 -2.99
CA GLY A 51 -10.87 -5.85 -3.64
C GLY A 51 -11.08 -6.05 -5.14
N GLY A 52 -12.00 -6.90 -5.54
CA GLY A 52 -12.60 -6.92 -6.87
C GLY A 52 -11.70 -7.15 -8.11
N ARG A 53 -10.39 -6.99 -7.99
CA ARG A 53 -9.50 -7.03 -9.16
C ARG A 53 -9.37 -8.41 -9.80
N HIS A 54 -9.59 -9.47 -9.03
CA HIS A 54 -9.34 -10.85 -9.43
C HIS A 54 -10.44 -11.76 -8.93
N SER A 55 -11.69 -11.37 -9.11
CA SER A 55 -12.83 -12.21 -8.73
C SER A 55 -13.53 -12.79 -9.96
N SER A 56 -13.91 -14.04 -9.86
CA SER A 56 -14.77 -14.71 -10.82
C SER A 56 -16.19 -14.80 -10.27
N PRO A 57 -17.23 -14.46 -11.03
CA PRO A 57 -18.61 -14.56 -10.56
C PRO A 57 -19.09 -16.02 -10.40
N SER A 58 -18.37 -16.98 -10.97
CA SER A 58 -18.80 -18.39 -11.05
C SER A 58 -17.81 -19.38 -10.46
N ASN A 59 -16.59 -18.96 -10.09
CA ASN A 59 -15.55 -19.90 -9.66
C ASN A 59 -15.03 -19.59 -8.26
N PHE A 60 -15.49 -20.36 -7.28
CA PHE A 60 -15.06 -20.24 -5.88
C PHE A 60 -13.56 -20.49 -5.72
N VAL A 61 -13.02 -21.51 -6.35
CA VAL A 61 -11.58 -21.88 -6.21
C VAL A 61 -10.70 -20.76 -6.74
N PHE A 62 -11.05 -20.15 -7.88
CA PHE A 62 -10.36 -19.00 -8.40
C PHE A 62 -10.33 -17.83 -7.39
N ASN A 63 -11.45 -17.56 -6.74
CA ASN A 63 -11.55 -16.48 -5.76
C ASN A 63 -10.80 -16.77 -4.45
N HIS A 64 -10.68 -18.05 -4.11
CA HIS A 64 -9.99 -18.51 -2.90
C HIS A 64 -8.48 -18.56 -3.05
N LEU A 65 -8.00 -18.91 -4.25
CA LEU A 65 -6.57 -19.00 -4.54
C LEU A 65 -5.87 -17.65 -4.36
N GLY A 66 -4.78 -17.66 -3.62
CA GLY A 66 -3.95 -16.48 -3.39
C GLY A 66 -4.47 -15.48 -2.33
N GLY A 67 -5.68 -15.67 -1.82
CA GLY A 67 -6.26 -14.77 -0.82
C GLY A 67 -5.42 -14.67 0.46
N PHE A 68 -4.93 -15.80 0.94
CA PHE A 68 -4.11 -15.87 2.16
C PHE A 68 -2.72 -15.25 1.98
N SER A 69 -2.08 -15.51 0.85
CA SER A 69 -0.79 -14.90 0.52
C SER A 69 -0.89 -13.39 0.35
N THR A 70 -1.95 -12.92 -0.30
CA THR A 70 -2.23 -11.48 -0.46
C THR A 70 -2.47 -10.80 0.90
N ALA A 71 -3.23 -11.44 1.78
CA ALA A 71 -3.46 -10.93 3.13
C ALA A 71 -2.18 -10.87 3.95
N GLY A 72 -1.36 -11.94 3.86
CA GLY A 72 -0.07 -12.02 4.54
C GLY A 72 0.90 -10.94 4.07
N ASP A 73 1.05 -10.77 2.77
CA ASP A 73 1.87 -9.73 2.16
C ASP A 73 1.43 -8.33 2.61
N TYR A 74 0.15 -8.03 2.49
CA TYR A 74 -0.40 -6.73 2.86
C TYR A 74 -0.17 -6.40 4.33
N PHE A 75 -0.48 -7.33 5.24
CA PHE A 75 -0.30 -7.14 6.67
C PHE A 75 1.18 -7.03 7.04
N CYS A 76 2.04 -7.87 6.47
CA CYS A 76 3.48 -7.84 6.72
C CYS A 76 4.07 -6.49 6.31
N ARG A 77 3.72 -5.98 5.13
CA ARG A 77 4.15 -4.64 4.68
C ARG A 77 3.67 -3.54 5.62
N ALA A 78 2.42 -3.60 6.05
CA ALA A 78 1.85 -2.58 6.93
C ALA A 78 2.61 -2.50 8.26
N ILE A 79 2.82 -3.62 8.95
CA ILE A 79 3.54 -3.63 10.23
C ILE A 79 5.02 -3.28 10.10
N PHE A 80 5.64 -3.67 8.98
CA PHE A 80 7.04 -3.38 8.70
C PHE A 80 7.25 -1.89 8.41
N MET A 81 6.48 -1.35 7.46
CA MET A 81 6.62 0.05 7.03
C MET A 81 6.21 1.06 8.11
N ASP A 82 5.25 0.70 8.96
CA ASP A 82 4.89 1.50 10.15
C ASP A 82 5.92 1.38 11.28
N GLY A 83 6.89 0.48 11.18
CA GLY A 83 7.92 0.28 12.19
C GLY A 83 7.45 -0.43 13.45
N VAL A 84 6.35 -1.17 13.42
CA VAL A 84 5.86 -1.98 14.57
C VAL A 84 6.94 -2.94 15.04
N THR A 85 7.64 -3.60 14.13
CA THR A 85 8.72 -4.53 14.46
C THR A 85 9.92 -3.87 15.15
N ARG A 86 10.12 -2.57 14.94
CA ARG A 86 11.13 -1.79 15.66
C ARG A 86 10.68 -1.40 17.06
N ARG A 87 9.40 -0.99 17.20
CA ARG A 87 8.84 -0.59 18.49
C ARG A 87 8.63 -1.79 19.43
N PHE A 88 8.27 -2.96 18.84
CA PHE A 88 7.98 -4.19 19.58
C PHE A 88 8.83 -5.36 19.09
N PRO A 89 10.15 -5.35 19.32
CA PRO A 89 11.10 -6.32 18.75
C PRO A 89 10.93 -7.76 19.28
N THR A 90 10.20 -7.94 20.36
CA THR A 90 9.91 -9.27 20.93
C THR A 90 8.55 -9.82 20.52
N LEU A 91 7.75 -9.03 19.82
CA LEU A 91 6.46 -9.47 19.32
C LEU A 91 6.62 -10.36 18.08
N ASN A 92 6.03 -11.56 18.14
CA ASN A 92 6.03 -12.49 17.03
C ASN A 92 4.75 -12.37 16.22
N PHE A 93 4.90 -12.49 14.90
CA PHE A 93 3.78 -12.50 13.96
C PHE A 93 3.74 -13.85 13.24
N ALA A 94 2.56 -14.40 13.07
CA ALA A 94 2.31 -15.63 12.34
C ALA A 94 1.41 -15.36 11.14
N PHE A 95 1.80 -15.86 9.98
CA PHE A 95 1.05 -15.72 8.73
C PHE A 95 0.54 -17.10 8.32
N LEU A 96 -0.78 -17.27 8.30
CA LEU A 96 -1.40 -18.57 8.20
C LEU A 96 -1.85 -18.84 6.75
N GLU A 97 -1.65 -20.09 6.30
CA GLU A 97 -2.15 -20.67 5.04
C GLU A 97 -1.65 -20.03 3.73
N GLY A 98 -0.86 -18.96 3.79
CA GLY A 98 -0.37 -18.27 2.60
C GLY A 98 0.81 -18.94 1.88
N GLY A 99 1.37 -20.01 2.44
CA GLY A 99 2.66 -20.53 2.00
C GLY A 99 3.80 -19.56 2.31
N VAL A 100 4.99 -19.77 1.73
CA VAL A 100 6.17 -18.94 2.01
C VAL A 100 6.60 -18.09 0.80
N GLY A 101 6.10 -18.38 -0.39
CA GLY A 101 6.55 -17.73 -1.64
C GLY A 101 6.36 -16.21 -1.63
N TRP A 102 5.24 -15.72 -1.12
CA TRP A 102 4.97 -14.29 -0.99
C TRP A 102 5.97 -13.57 -0.08
N ALA A 103 6.42 -14.22 1.00
CA ALA A 103 7.37 -13.62 1.94
C ALA A 103 8.77 -13.49 1.32
N VAL A 104 9.19 -14.44 0.51
CA VAL A 104 10.43 -14.38 -0.25
C VAL A 104 10.36 -13.25 -1.29
N GLN A 105 9.24 -13.14 -2.00
CA GLN A 105 9.02 -12.05 -2.95
C GLN A 105 9.07 -10.70 -2.24
N LEU A 106 8.33 -10.54 -1.15
CA LEU A 106 8.30 -9.31 -0.38
C LEU A 106 9.69 -8.91 0.14
N TYR A 107 10.47 -9.88 0.62
CA TYR A 107 11.84 -9.63 1.07
C TYR A 107 12.71 -9.05 -0.05
N ASN A 108 12.67 -9.65 -1.22
CA ASN A 108 13.41 -9.16 -2.38
C ASN A 108 12.94 -7.77 -2.81
N ASP A 109 11.63 -7.54 -2.85
CA ASP A 109 11.05 -6.25 -3.23
C ASP A 109 11.46 -5.14 -2.24
N LEU A 110 11.45 -5.41 -0.95
CA LEU A 110 11.89 -4.46 0.08
C LEU A 110 13.38 -4.11 -0.08
N PHE A 111 14.22 -5.11 -0.34
CA PHE A 111 15.65 -4.90 -0.54
C PHE A 111 15.92 -4.07 -1.80
N GLU A 112 15.33 -4.44 -2.94
CA GLU A 112 15.48 -3.69 -4.18
C GLU A 112 14.92 -2.26 -4.09
N HIS A 113 13.81 -2.08 -3.37
CA HIS A 113 13.26 -0.75 -3.15
C HIS A 113 14.16 0.10 -2.27
N TRP A 114 14.78 -0.47 -1.25
CA TRP A 114 15.76 0.23 -0.43
C TRP A 114 16.95 0.71 -1.28
N GLU A 115 17.48 -0.13 -2.15
CA GLU A 115 18.60 0.25 -3.00
C GLU A 115 18.26 1.37 -3.99
N LYS A 116 17.05 1.34 -4.55
CA LYS A 116 16.64 2.23 -5.65
C LYS A 116 15.77 3.41 -5.22
N ARG A 117 15.19 3.36 -4.02
CA ARG A 117 14.17 4.31 -3.54
C ARG A 117 14.32 4.63 -2.05
N ASN A 118 15.56 4.63 -1.53
CA ASN A 118 15.80 5.19 -0.21
C ASN A 118 15.52 6.71 -0.21
N LEU A 119 15.45 7.29 0.99
CA LEU A 119 15.07 8.69 1.17
C LEU A 119 15.95 9.66 0.36
N ASP A 120 17.27 9.42 0.34
CA ASP A 120 18.19 10.28 -0.40
C ASP A 120 17.94 10.21 -1.91
N PHE A 121 17.71 9.01 -2.45
CA PHE A 121 17.37 8.85 -3.85
C PHE A 121 16.03 9.53 -4.19
N MET A 122 15.02 9.36 -3.36
CA MET A 122 13.70 9.97 -3.53
C MET A 122 13.81 11.49 -3.55
N ASN A 123 14.47 12.08 -2.57
CA ASN A 123 14.64 13.53 -2.46
C ASN A 123 15.46 14.14 -3.62
N ASN A 124 16.42 13.39 -4.14
CA ASN A 124 17.28 13.87 -5.21
C ASN A 124 16.69 13.68 -6.62
N ASN A 125 15.93 12.61 -6.84
CA ASN A 125 15.53 12.21 -8.19
C ASN A 125 14.01 12.19 -8.41
N LEU A 126 13.20 12.09 -7.36
CA LEU A 126 11.76 11.91 -7.47
C LEU A 126 10.95 12.99 -6.74
N ASP A 127 11.59 14.04 -6.27
CA ASP A 127 10.91 15.14 -5.59
C ASP A 127 9.99 15.90 -6.58
N PRO A 128 8.66 15.88 -6.38
CA PRO A 128 7.73 16.56 -7.27
C PRO A 128 7.93 18.07 -7.34
N ALA A 129 8.50 18.66 -6.29
CA ALA A 129 8.79 20.11 -6.27
C ALA A 129 9.90 20.49 -7.26
N LYS A 130 10.72 19.54 -7.66
CA LYS A 130 11.81 19.72 -8.64
C LYS A 130 11.38 19.44 -10.09
N LEU A 131 10.15 19.04 -10.32
CA LEU A 131 9.65 18.78 -11.67
C LEU A 131 9.57 20.09 -12.48
N ASN A 132 10.19 20.08 -13.65
CA ASN A 132 10.02 21.15 -14.63
C ASN A 132 8.70 20.97 -15.37
N THR A 133 7.63 21.50 -14.79
CA THR A 133 6.27 21.37 -15.31
C THR A 133 6.08 22.03 -16.68
N ASP A 134 6.85 23.08 -16.97
CA ASP A 134 6.77 23.78 -18.29
C ASP A 134 7.39 22.91 -19.39
N LEU A 135 8.52 22.27 -19.09
CA LEU A 135 9.13 21.31 -20.02
C LEU A 135 8.22 20.09 -20.27
N ILE A 136 7.58 19.58 -19.22
CA ILE A 136 6.64 18.46 -19.35
C ILE A 136 5.47 18.87 -20.26
N ARG A 137 4.93 20.07 -20.07
CA ARG A 137 3.85 20.60 -20.91
C ARG A 137 4.29 20.76 -22.36
N GLU A 138 5.45 21.38 -22.59
CA GLU A 138 6.02 21.54 -23.93
C GLU A 138 6.17 20.18 -24.64
N MET A 139 6.77 19.21 -23.98
CA MET A 139 6.98 17.88 -24.54
C MET A 139 5.66 17.13 -24.80
N ALA A 140 4.68 17.25 -23.89
CA ALA A 140 3.35 16.67 -24.09
C ALA A 140 2.62 17.26 -25.30
N LEU A 141 2.71 18.58 -25.49
CA LEU A 141 2.12 19.25 -26.67
C LEU A 141 2.83 18.85 -27.97
N LYS A 142 4.17 18.72 -27.90
CA LYS A 142 4.98 18.43 -29.09
C LYS A 142 4.91 16.98 -29.55
N TYR A 143 4.83 16.05 -28.62
CA TYR A 143 4.96 14.62 -28.90
C TYR A 143 3.75 13.78 -28.47
N GLY A 144 2.79 14.39 -27.78
CA GLY A 144 1.63 13.69 -27.23
C GLY A 144 0.51 13.40 -28.21
N ASP A 145 0.67 13.80 -29.47
CA ASP A 145 -0.24 13.52 -30.61
C ASP A 145 -1.73 13.84 -30.31
N GLY A 146 -1.99 14.89 -29.54
CA GLY A 146 -3.32 15.30 -29.11
C GLY A 146 -3.96 14.43 -28.00
N ILE A 147 -3.31 13.35 -27.61
CA ILE A 147 -3.80 12.46 -26.54
C ILE A 147 -3.42 13.01 -25.17
N LEU A 148 -2.23 13.63 -25.06
CA LEU A 148 -1.77 14.26 -23.84
C LEU A 148 -2.00 15.78 -23.92
N THR A 149 -3.06 16.24 -23.32
CA THR A 149 -3.26 17.68 -23.16
C THR A 149 -2.51 18.14 -21.92
N GLY A 150 -1.70 19.22 -22.07
CA GLY A 150 -0.76 19.66 -21.04
C GLY A 150 -1.39 19.88 -19.66
N ASP A 151 -2.65 20.31 -19.58
CA ASP A 151 -3.34 20.58 -18.32
C ASP A 151 -3.82 19.29 -17.64
N ALA A 152 -4.23 18.28 -18.41
CA ALA A 152 -4.60 16.98 -17.86
C ALA A 152 -3.39 16.25 -17.26
N LEU A 153 -2.24 16.27 -17.94
CA LEU A 153 -1.02 15.65 -17.47
C LEU A 153 -0.49 16.29 -16.18
N ILE A 154 -0.53 17.62 -16.10
CA ILE A 154 -0.04 18.37 -14.93
C ILE A 154 -1.04 18.32 -13.78
N GLY A 155 -2.33 18.30 -14.06
CA GLY A 155 -3.37 18.10 -13.06
C GLY A 155 -3.25 16.74 -12.38
N GLU A 156 -3.00 15.68 -13.16
CA GLU A 156 -2.80 14.34 -12.61
C GLU A 156 -1.47 14.17 -11.87
N THR A 157 -0.41 14.81 -12.29
CA THR A 157 0.90 14.75 -11.61
C THR A 157 0.93 15.56 -10.31
N LYS A 158 0.18 16.66 -10.23
CA LYS A 158 0.11 17.48 -9.00
C LYS A 158 -0.83 16.91 -7.95
N THR A 159 -1.82 16.14 -8.34
CA THR A 159 -2.92 15.86 -7.42
C THR A 159 -2.94 14.50 -6.80
N ASN A 160 -2.32 13.41 -7.30
CA ASN A 160 -2.63 12.16 -6.61
C ASN A 160 -1.80 10.90 -6.87
N ARG A 161 -0.93 10.82 -7.83
CA ARG A 161 -0.18 9.54 -8.00
C ARG A 161 1.24 9.58 -7.45
N MET A 162 1.87 10.73 -7.46
CA MET A 162 3.18 10.90 -6.85
C MET A 162 3.15 11.45 -5.44
N GLY A 163 2.15 12.22 -5.06
CA GLY A 163 1.98 12.71 -3.68
C GLY A 163 1.80 11.61 -2.64
N GLY A 164 1.31 10.43 -3.04
CA GLY A 164 1.26 9.24 -2.19
C GLY A 164 2.56 8.43 -2.13
N ILE A 165 3.58 8.83 -2.89
CA ILE A 165 4.89 8.14 -2.91
C ILE A 165 5.91 8.88 -2.05
N LEU A 166 5.67 10.16 -1.76
CA LEU A 166 6.66 11.05 -1.15
C LEU A 166 6.27 11.57 0.25
N ASN A 167 5.18 11.08 0.84
CA ASN A 167 4.82 11.36 2.24
C ASN A 167 5.34 10.29 3.17
#